data_183b9c673d81b18313a557f845337557
#
_entry.id   183b9c673d81b18313a557f845337557
#
_cell.length_a   1.000
_cell.length_b   1.000
_cell.length_c   1.000
_cell.angle_alpha   90.00
_cell.angle_beta   90.00
_cell.angle_gamma   90.00
#
_symmetry.space_group_name_H-M   'P 1'
#
loop_
_entity.id
_entity.type
_entity.pdbx_description
1 polymer ?
#
loop_
_entity_poly.entity_id
_entity_poly.type
_entity_poly.pdbx_seq_one_letter_code
_entity_poly.pdbx_strand_id
1 'polypeptide(L)'
;LSSSSAASDVYKRQVLERNVNNEVCRFIEFIRFEEKDGMLGSVIHPKNNVLPLLRGHFCSRLPDEDFLIFDAAHGTALLRQSGHVQYLAMEHYEPARDADELNWQALWKRFFHALTIEERRNAKAQMNHAPKRFWGGMVEMREPYI
;
A
#
# COMPACT_ATOMS: atom_id res chain seq x y z
N LEU A 1 -28.28 -33.13 5.49
CA LEU A 1 -27.60 -32.31 6.53
C LEU A 1 -26.16 -31.94 6.13
N SER A 2 -25.44 -32.81 5.41
CA SER A 2 -24.06 -32.54 4.98
C SER A 2 -23.93 -31.51 3.85
N SER A 3 -24.91 -31.42 2.94
CA SER A 3 -24.88 -30.48 1.82
C SER A 3 -25.05 -29.00 2.23
N SER A 4 -25.86 -28.73 3.26
CA SER A 4 -26.08 -27.39 3.79
C SER A 4 -24.84 -26.84 4.50
N SER A 5 -24.10 -27.67 5.23
CA SER A 5 -22.84 -27.30 5.88
C SER A 5 -21.75 -26.99 4.86
N ALA A 6 -21.59 -27.84 3.84
CA ALA A 6 -20.61 -27.62 2.75
C ALA A 6 -20.89 -26.32 1.97
N ALA A 7 -22.14 -26.03 1.63
CA ALA A 7 -22.51 -24.79 0.96
C ALA A 7 -22.22 -23.54 1.81
N SER A 8 -22.46 -23.61 3.13
CA SER A 8 -22.11 -22.53 4.08
C SER A 8 -20.60 -22.32 4.14
N ASP A 9 -19.80 -23.36 4.15
CA ASP A 9 -18.35 -23.28 4.18
C ASP A 9 -17.76 -22.72 2.90
N VAL A 10 -18.30 -23.10 1.74
CA VAL A 10 -17.96 -22.51 0.44
C VAL A 10 -18.26 -21.01 0.42
N TYR A 11 -19.44 -20.61 0.91
CA TYR A 11 -19.83 -19.19 0.98
C TYR A 11 -18.88 -18.39 1.89
N LYS A 12 -18.55 -18.88 3.07
CA LYS A 12 -17.61 -18.25 4.00
C LYS A 12 -16.22 -18.08 3.35
N ARG A 13 -15.74 -19.10 2.63
CA ARG A 13 -14.47 -19.05 1.91
C ARG A 13 -14.49 -17.97 0.83
N GLN A 14 -15.55 -17.88 0.04
CA GLN A 14 -15.70 -16.84 -0.99
C GLN A 14 -15.72 -15.43 -0.40
N VAL A 15 -16.34 -15.23 0.76
CA VAL A 15 -16.33 -13.93 1.46
C VAL A 15 -14.92 -13.57 1.91
N LEU A 16 -14.16 -14.51 2.47
CA LEU A 16 -12.77 -14.31 2.89
C LEU A 16 -11.88 -13.97 1.70
N GLU A 17 -11.97 -14.73 0.62
CA GLU A 17 -11.22 -14.47 -0.62
C GLU A 17 -11.50 -13.06 -1.17
N ARG A 18 -12.77 -12.67 -1.21
CA ARG A 18 -13.17 -11.33 -1.65
C ARG A 18 -12.57 -10.24 -0.76
N ASN A 19 -12.60 -10.42 0.55
CA ASN A 19 -12.06 -9.46 1.49
C ASN A 19 -10.54 -9.30 1.32
N VAL A 20 -9.81 -10.39 1.17
CA VAL A 20 -8.36 -10.37 0.93
C VAL A 20 -8.05 -9.72 -0.42
N ASN A 21 -8.74 -10.09 -1.47
CA ASN A 21 -8.52 -9.53 -2.81
C ASN A 21 -8.84 -8.03 -2.87
N ASN A 22 -9.90 -7.59 -2.21
CA ASN A 22 -10.21 -6.16 -2.10
C ASN A 22 -9.11 -5.39 -1.37
N GLU A 23 -8.55 -5.96 -0.31
CA GLU A 23 -7.42 -5.35 0.41
C GLU A 23 -6.17 -5.27 -0.47
N VAL A 24 -5.85 -6.33 -1.19
CA VAL A 24 -4.73 -6.34 -2.17
C VAL A 24 -4.92 -5.25 -3.22
N CYS A 25 -6.11 -5.14 -3.83
CA CYS A 25 -6.41 -4.09 -4.81
C CYS A 25 -6.20 -2.70 -4.22
N ARG A 26 -6.62 -2.45 -2.98
CA ARG A 26 -6.42 -1.17 -2.30
C ARG A 26 -4.96 -0.85 -2.08
N PHE A 27 -4.14 -1.84 -1.68
CA PHE A 27 -2.70 -1.62 -1.55
C PHE A 27 -2.03 -1.36 -2.90
N ILE A 28 -2.43 -2.03 -3.97
CA ILE A 28 -1.95 -1.75 -5.32
C ILE A 28 -2.24 -0.29 -5.72
N GLU A 29 -3.41 0.23 -5.37
CA GLU A 29 -3.82 1.60 -5.67
C GLU A 29 -3.09 2.65 -4.80
N PHE A 30 -2.89 2.37 -3.51
CA PHE A 30 -2.51 3.39 -2.52
C PHE A 30 -1.10 3.26 -1.96
N ILE A 31 -0.38 2.19 -2.24
CA ILE A 31 1.00 2.05 -1.78
C ILE A 31 1.86 3.14 -2.43
N ARG A 32 2.71 3.77 -1.61
CA ARG A 32 3.67 4.78 -2.05
C ARG A 32 5.05 4.36 -1.60
N PHE A 33 6.00 4.48 -2.50
CA PHE A 33 7.40 4.22 -2.21
C PHE A 33 8.14 5.53 -1.96
N GLU A 34 9.04 5.51 -1.00
CA GLU A 34 10.01 6.56 -0.75
C GLU A 34 11.38 6.03 -1.17
N GLU A 35 12.12 6.82 -1.95
CA GLU A 35 13.41 6.42 -2.48
C GLU A 35 14.55 6.93 -1.62
N LYS A 36 15.53 6.05 -1.39
CA LYS A 36 16.85 6.42 -0.87
C LYS A 36 17.91 5.48 -1.42
N ASP A 37 18.99 6.05 -1.94
CA ASP A 37 20.18 5.32 -2.42
C ASP A 37 19.81 4.19 -3.41
N GLY A 38 18.80 4.42 -4.27
CA GLY A 38 18.34 3.45 -5.27
C GLY A 38 17.45 2.33 -4.72
N MET A 39 17.04 2.41 -3.46
CA MET A 39 16.10 1.48 -2.83
C MET A 39 14.74 2.15 -2.62
N LEU A 40 13.70 1.54 -3.15
CA LEU A 40 12.31 1.96 -2.92
C LEU A 40 11.75 1.30 -1.66
N GLY A 41 11.35 2.07 -0.68
CA GLY A 41 10.81 1.55 0.58
C GLY A 41 9.36 1.96 0.81
N SER A 42 8.56 1.05 1.35
CA SER A 42 7.19 1.33 1.75
C SER A 42 6.81 0.58 3.02
N VAL A 43 5.93 1.19 3.82
CA VAL A 43 5.35 0.56 5.02
C VAL A 43 3.85 0.43 4.83
N ILE A 44 3.33 -0.75 5.08
CA ILE A 44 1.89 -1.04 5.03
C ILE A 44 1.39 -1.61 6.35
N HIS A 45 0.10 -1.45 6.60
CA HIS A 45 -0.59 -1.96 7.79
C HIS A 45 -1.82 -2.78 7.38
N PRO A 46 -1.64 -3.96 6.76
CA PRO A 46 -2.76 -4.77 6.29
C PRO A 46 -3.43 -5.51 7.44
N LYS A 47 -4.69 -5.88 7.22
CA LYS A 47 -5.41 -6.79 8.12
C LYS A 47 -5.06 -8.25 7.84
N ASN A 48 -4.82 -8.58 6.57
CA ASN A 48 -4.50 -9.93 6.10
C ASN A 48 -3.03 -10.00 5.64
N ASN A 49 -2.49 -11.18 5.53
CA ASN A 49 -1.16 -11.38 4.96
C ASN A 49 -1.21 -11.22 3.44
N VAL A 50 -1.00 -10.00 2.96
CA VAL A 50 -1.13 -9.62 1.55
C VAL A 50 0.19 -9.64 0.77
N LEU A 51 1.35 -9.71 1.43
CA LEU A 51 2.65 -9.66 0.76
C LEU A 51 2.82 -10.70 -0.35
N PRO A 52 2.43 -11.96 -0.17
CA PRO A 52 2.53 -12.96 -1.25
C PRO A 52 1.70 -12.61 -2.48
N LEU A 53 0.56 -11.93 -2.29
CA LEU A 53 -0.33 -11.50 -3.38
C LEU A 53 0.14 -10.23 -4.06
N LEU A 54 0.82 -9.34 -3.33
CA LEU A 54 1.42 -8.11 -3.88
C LEU A 54 2.70 -8.38 -4.68
N ARG A 55 3.41 -9.47 -4.40
CA ARG A 55 4.69 -9.82 -5.02
C ARG A 55 4.64 -9.79 -6.55
N GLY A 56 3.69 -10.49 -7.15
CA GLY A 56 3.58 -10.58 -8.60
C GLY A 56 3.39 -9.24 -9.27
N HIS A 57 2.50 -8.42 -8.70
CA HIS A 57 2.21 -7.08 -9.22
C HIS A 57 3.44 -6.16 -9.18
N PHE A 58 4.10 -6.04 -8.02
CA PHE A 58 5.23 -5.11 -7.88
C PHE A 58 6.49 -5.59 -8.57
N CYS A 59 6.77 -6.90 -8.61
CA CYS A 59 7.88 -7.43 -9.40
C CYS A 59 7.70 -7.17 -10.91
N SER A 60 6.48 -7.21 -11.41
CA SER A 60 6.19 -6.88 -12.82
C SER A 60 6.22 -5.39 -13.10
N ARG A 61 5.74 -4.58 -12.15
CA ARG A 61 5.67 -3.11 -12.30
C ARG A 61 7.05 -2.45 -12.18
N LEU A 62 7.91 -3.00 -11.34
CA LEU A 62 9.23 -2.48 -11.01
C LEU A 62 10.30 -3.52 -11.36
N PRO A 63 10.48 -3.86 -12.67
CA PRO A 63 11.32 -4.99 -13.07
C PRO A 63 12.81 -4.78 -12.80
N ASP A 64 13.25 -3.52 -12.81
CA ASP A 64 14.67 -3.14 -12.67
C ASP A 64 15.00 -2.46 -11.35
N GLU A 65 13.99 -2.25 -10.50
CA GLU A 65 14.14 -1.54 -9.23
C GLU A 65 14.31 -2.47 -8.05
N ASP A 66 15.15 -2.09 -7.12
CA ASP A 66 15.24 -2.70 -5.80
C ASP A 66 14.18 -2.10 -4.89
N PHE A 67 13.39 -2.92 -4.22
CA PHE A 67 12.32 -2.44 -3.34
C PHE A 67 12.12 -3.29 -2.11
N LEU A 68 11.58 -2.66 -1.07
CA LEU A 68 11.15 -3.29 0.16
C LEU A 68 9.75 -2.83 0.54
N ILE A 69 8.85 -3.78 0.78
CA ILE A 69 7.52 -3.52 1.32
C ILE A 69 7.45 -4.17 2.70
N PHE A 70 7.38 -3.34 3.73
CA PHE A 70 7.30 -3.79 5.12
C PHE A 70 5.84 -3.85 5.59
N ASP A 71 5.41 -5.03 6.00
CA ASP A 71 4.13 -5.26 6.68
C ASP A 71 4.33 -5.11 8.18
N ALA A 72 3.99 -3.92 8.70
CA ALA A 72 4.14 -3.61 10.11
C ALA A 72 3.13 -4.35 11.01
N ALA A 73 2.01 -4.82 10.46
CA ALA A 73 1.02 -5.55 11.22
C ALA A 73 1.45 -6.99 11.52
N HIS A 74 2.23 -7.61 10.62
CA HIS A 74 2.65 -9.00 10.72
C HIS A 74 4.18 -9.17 10.95
N GLY A 75 4.94 -8.07 10.97
CA GLY A 75 6.39 -8.11 11.20
C GLY A 75 7.17 -8.83 10.10
N THR A 76 6.75 -8.70 8.86
CA THR A 76 7.39 -9.31 7.69
C THR A 76 7.63 -8.28 6.59
N ALA A 77 8.64 -8.52 5.77
CA ALA A 77 8.94 -7.68 4.63
C ALA A 77 9.13 -8.50 3.36
N LEU A 78 8.68 -7.96 2.25
CA LEU A 78 8.99 -8.42 0.91
C LEU A 78 10.14 -7.59 0.39
N LEU A 79 11.31 -8.19 0.20
CA LEU A 79 12.50 -7.55 -0.35
C LEU A 79 12.78 -8.08 -1.74
N ARG A 80 12.95 -7.15 -2.70
CA ARG A 80 13.59 -7.45 -3.98
C ARG A 80 14.89 -6.68 -4.07
N GLN A 81 15.98 -7.41 -4.28
CA GLN A 81 17.31 -6.82 -4.42
C GLN A 81 18.10 -7.56 -5.50
N SER A 82 18.64 -6.82 -6.45
CA SER A 82 19.41 -7.38 -7.58
C SER A 82 18.68 -8.53 -8.30
N GLY A 83 17.37 -8.39 -8.49
CA GLY A 83 16.52 -9.40 -9.13
C GLY A 83 16.09 -10.58 -8.24
N HIS A 84 16.65 -10.70 -7.05
CA HIS A 84 16.26 -11.73 -6.08
C HIS A 84 15.14 -11.26 -5.17
N VAL A 85 14.14 -12.11 -4.98
CA VAL A 85 12.97 -11.81 -4.15
C VAL A 85 12.95 -12.74 -2.95
N GLN A 86 12.82 -12.16 -1.76
CA GLN A 86 12.75 -12.89 -0.50
C GLN A 86 11.82 -12.24 0.51
N TYR A 87 11.36 -13.05 1.47
CA TYR A 87 10.61 -12.57 2.62
C TYR A 87 11.52 -12.57 3.84
N LEU A 88 11.46 -11.48 4.62
CA LEU A 88 12.27 -11.27 5.81
C LEU A 88 11.37 -11.05 7.02
N ALA A 89 11.74 -11.59 8.17
CA ALA A 89 11.18 -11.16 9.44
C ALA A 89 11.81 -9.82 9.83
N MET A 90 10.99 -8.82 10.15
CA MET A 90 11.42 -7.48 10.54
C MET A 90 10.55 -6.97 11.68
N GLU A 91 11.16 -6.36 12.68
CA GLU A 91 10.40 -5.72 13.77
C GLU A 91 10.08 -4.27 13.49
N HIS A 92 10.97 -3.58 12.80
CA HIS A 92 10.85 -2.16 12.52
C HIS A 92 11.51 -1.80 11.18
N TYR A 93 10.87 -0.90 10.45
CA TYR A 93 11.42 -0.28 9.24
C TYR A 93 10.85 1.11 9.07
N GLU A 94 11.70 2.08 8.88
CA GLU A 94 11.33 3.43 8.47
C GLU A 94 12.03 3.74 7.15
N PRO A 95 11.26 4.09 6.09
CA PRO A 95 11.86 4.57 4.85
C PRO A 95 12.71 5.80 5.14
N ALA A 96 13.97 5.76 4.75
CA ALA A 96 14.85 6.90 4.92
C ALA A 96 14.53 7.93 3.83
N ARG A 97 14.31 9.17 4.25
CA ARG A 97 14.02 10.31 3.38
C ARG A 97 15.26 11.17 3.27
N ASP A 98 15.78 11.30 2.06
CA ASP A 98 16.82 12.28 1.76
C ASP A 98 16.22 13.63 1.34
N ALA A 99 17.07 14.61 1.03
CA ALA A 99 16.63 15.94 0.62
C ALA A 99 15.86 15.92 -0.71
N ASP A 100 16.22 15.02 -1.61
CA ASP A 100 15.59 14.91 -2.92
C ASP A 100 14.18 14.32 -2.79
N GLU A 101 14.01 13.28 -1.98
CA GLU A 101 12.69 12.71 -1.68
C GLU A 101 11.77 13.76 -1.03
N LEU A 102 12.27 14.54 -0.08
CA LEU A 102 11.50 15.62 0.54
C LEU A 102 11.08 16.70 -0.46
N ASN A 103 11.96 17.04 -1.41
CA ASN A 103 11.65 17.97 -2.49
C ASN A 103 10.55 17.42 -3.42
N TRP A 104 10.63 16.13 -3.80
CA TRP A 104 9.60 15.47 -4.61
C TRP A 104 8.25 15.45 -3.89
N GLN A 105 8.23 15.14 -2.60
CA GLN A 105 7.01 15.15 -1.80
C GLN A 105 6.40 16.56 -1.71
N ALA A 106 7.22 17.59 -1.53
CA ALA A 106 6.77 18.97 -1.51
C ALA A 106 6.18 19.41 -2.87
N LEU A 107 6.83 19.00 -3.97
CA LEU A 107 6.35 19.26 -5.33
C LEU A 107 5.01 18.58 -5.60
N TRP A 108 4.87 17.31 -5.17
CA TRP A 108 3.61 16.57 -5.29
C TRP A 108 2.47 17.24 -4.52
N LYS A 109 2.70 17.68 -3.28
CA LYS A 109 1.70 18.41 -2.50
C LYS A 109 1.25 19.68 -3.21
N ARG A 110 2.19 20.46 -3.75
CA ARG A 110 1.86 21.70 -4.52
C ARG A 110 1.03 21.39 -5.75
N PHE A 111 1.39 20.34 -6.49
CA PHE A 111 0.65 19.89 -7.67
C PHE A 111 -0.78 19.46 -7.30
N PHE A 112 -0.92 18.64 -6.27
CA PHE A 112 -2.22 18.21 -5.77
C PHE A 112 -3.12 19.38 -5.40
N HIS A 113 -2.57 20.39 -4.71
CA HIS A 113 -3.28 21.61 -4.38
C HIS A 113 -3.69 22.42 -5.60
N ALA A 114 -2.78 22.61 -6.54
CA ALA A 114 -3.03 23.41 -7.74
C ALA A 114 -4.15 22.81 -8.62
N LEU A 115 -4.32 21.48 -8.61
CA LEU A 115 -5.36 20.79 -9.36
C LEU A 115 -6.68 20.64 -8.59
N THR A 116 -6.69 20.92 -7.30
CA THR A 116 -7.91 20.81 -6.48
C THR A 116 -8.89 21.92 -6.84
N ILE A 117 -10.10 21.53 -7.22
CA ILE A 117 -11.21 22.45 -7.47
C ILE A 117 -12.10 22.45 -6.23
N GLU A 118 -12.06 23.50 -5.44
CA GLU A 118 -12.75 23.58 -4.14
C GLU A 118 -14.27 23.37 -4.25
N GLU A 119 -14.90 23.85 -5.32
CA GLU A 119 -16.34 23.67 -5.55
C GLU A 119 -16.74 22.23 -5.81
N ARG A 120 -15.77 21.38 -6.18
CA ARG A 120 -15.95 19.94 -6.40
C ARG A 120 -15.52 19.07 -5.22
N ARG A 121 -15.04 19.69 -4.15
CA ARG A 121 -14.55 18.97 -2.98
C ARG A 121 -15.70 18.21 -2.31
N ASN A 122 -15.55 16.89 -2.21
CA ASN A 122 -16.51 16.01 -1.57
C ASN A 122 -15.76 15.01 -0.66
N ALA A 123 -15.64 15.37 0.61
CA ALA A 123 -14.91 14.58 1.60
C ALA A 123 -15.51 13.17 1.80
N LYS A 124 -16.83 13.03 1.69
CA LYS A 124 -17.50 11.73 1.82
C LYS A 124 -17.16 10.81 0.65
N ALA A 125 -17.22 11.32 -0.57
CA ALA A 125 -16.83 10.57 -1.76
C ALA A 125 -15.34 10.20 -1.71
N GLN A 126 -14.47 11.11 -1.29
CA GLN A 126 -13.04 10.87 -1.12
C GLN A 126 -12.78 9.72 -0.13
N MET A 127 -13.44 9.72 1.03
CA MET A 127 -13.30 8.65 2.03
C MET A 127 -13.86 7.29 1.55
N ASN A 128 -14.86 7.30 0.67
CA ASN A 128 -15.40 6.07 0.09
C ASN A 128 -14.44 5.45 -0.93
N HIS A 129 -13.79 6.27 -1.75
CA HIS A 129 -12.85 5.79 -2.77
C HIS A 129 -11.44 5.55 -2.21
N ALA A 130 -11.00 6.37 -1.28
CA ALA A 130 -9.73 6.26 -0.59
C ALA A 130 -9.95 6.23 0.93
N PRO A 131 -10.19 5.05 1.55
CA PRO A 131 -10.43 4.95 2.98
C PRO A 131 -9.29 5.53 3.82
N LYS A 132 -9.62 6.19 4.92
CA LYS A 132 -8.65 6.87 5.82
C LYS A 132 -7.49 5.99 6.28
N ARG A 133 -7.70 4.69 6.41
CA ARG A 133 -6.65 3.75 6.84
C ARG A 133 -5.45 3.69 5.89
N PHE A 134 -5.61 4.11 4.62
CA PHE A 134 -4.53 4.17 3.64
C PHE A 134 -3.85 5.54 3.56
N TRP A 135 -4.40 6.58 4.21
CA TRP A 135 -3.90 7.96 4.11
C TRP A 135 -2.50 8.13 4.67
N GLY A 136 -2.08 7.30 5.63
CA GLY A 136 -0.74 7.36 6.19
C GLY A 136 0.38 7.15 5.16
N GLY A 137 0.12 6.39 4.09
CA GLY A 137 1.03 6.21 2.96
C GLY A 137 0.96 7.31 1.90
N MET A 138 -0.11 8.11 1.89
CA MET A 138 -0.35 9.14 0.89
C MET A 138 0.20 10.48 1.37
N VAL A 139 1.22 10.99 0.68
CA VAL A 139 1.94 12.22 1.06
C VAL A 139 1.00 13.42 1.18
N GLU A 140 0.05 13.55 0.26
CA GLU A 140 -0.96 14.59 0.21
C GLU A 140 -1.96 14.56 1.36
N MET A 141 -2.05 13.45 2.10
CA MET A 141 -2.99 13.24 3.19
C MET A 141 -2.35 13.28 4.59
N ARG A 142 -1.02 13.35 4.66
CA ARG A 142 -0.27 13.24 5.93
C ARG A 142 -0.38 14.46 6.84
N GLU A 143 -0.62 15.65 6.28
CA GLU A 143 -0.71 16.91 7.04
C GLU A 143 -1.93 17.70 6.62
N PRO A 144 -2.57 18.40 7.58
CA PRO A 144 -3.57 19.40 7.22
C PRO A 144 -2.90 20.49 6.37
N TYR A 145 -3.58 20.95 5.39
CA TYR A 145 -3.16 22.01 4.50
C TYR A 145 -2.91 23.29 5.30
N ILE A 146 -1.69 23.73 5.31
CA ILE A 146 -1.32 25.07 5.76
C ILE A 146 -1.29 25.99 4.54
#